data_ec29d1151314c1d309ce43132f9cd03c
#
_entry.id   ec29d1151314c1d309ce43132f9cd03c
#
_cell.length_a   1.000
_cell.length_b   1.000
_cell.length_c   1.000
_cell.angle_alpha   90.00
_cell.angle_beta   90.00
_cell.angle_gamma   90.00
#
_symmetry.space_group_name_H-M   'P 1'
#
loop_
_entity.id
_entity.type
_entity.pdbx_description
1 polymer ?
#
loop_
_entity_poly.entity_id
_entity_poly.type
_entity_poly.pdbx_seq_one_letter_code
_entity_poly.pdbx_strand_id
1 'polypeptide(L)'
;PISGSVVGDTTTTMLWIDGISPLVVLDAYVAAFVALLVIGYFAAKQQHAYSPIIKHAHQHTHVDWGRIFIVGLMLVFAVGTNVTINLKFPELADHFPFIGVAVWLAIILTIPVRRHDWELMPETIKGSIFLLSLVLCASMMPVEQLPAASWVSALALGFISAVFDNIPLTALALRQGGYDWGVLAYAVGFGGSMLWFGSSAGVALSNMYPEAKSAVQWVKNGWHVPVAYVAGFMVMMAVLGWHPDPGHKKVAAPAHVDMPAPVPASPQ
;
A
#
# COMPACT_ATOMS: atom_id res chain seq x y z
N PRO A 1 1.64 -11.36 -1.32
CA PRO A 1 1.16 -10.00 -1.53
C PRO A 1 -0.35 -10.03 -1.77
N ILE A 2 -1.09 -9.29 -0.93
CA ILE A 2 -2.56 -9.21 -0.99
C ILE A 2 -2.90 -7.88 -1.70
N SER A 3 -2.24 -7.61 -2.81
CA SER A 3 -2.32 -6.35 -3.56
C SER A 3 -3.70 -6.05 -4.19
N GLY A 4 -4.63 -6.99 -4.15
CA GLY A 4 -6.01 -6.78 -4.63
C GLY A 4 -7.03 -6.54 -3.50
N SER A 5 -6.62 -6.59 -2.23
CA SER A 5 -7.52 -6.35 -1.10
C SER A 5 -7.27 -4.99 -0.48
N VAL A 6 -8.31 -4.18 -0.31
CA VAL A 6 -8.21 -2.84 0.29
C VAL A 6 -7.73 -2.84 1.75
N VAL A 7 -7.70 -3.99 2.41
CA VAL A 7 -7.22 -4.15 3.79
C VAL A 7 -5.91 -4.96 3.86
N GLY A 8 -5.41 -5.41 2.70
CA GLY A 8 -4.30 -6.34 2.64
C GLY A 8 -2.92 -5.68 2.58
N ASP A 9 -2.85 -4.45 2.12
CA ASP A 9 -1.61 -3.69 1.95
C ASP A 9 -1.86 -2.20 2.19
N THR A 10 -0.81 -1.49 2.58
CA THR A 10 -0.88 -0.04 2.82
C THR A 10 -1.23 0.73 1.54
N THR A 11 -0.70 0.34 0.38
CA THR A 11 -1.03 0.93 -0.92
C THR A 11 -2.54 0.88 -1.18
N THR A 12 -3.13 -0.31 -1.10
CA THR A 12 -4.57 -0.49 -1.38
C THR A 12 -5.45 0.20 -0.35
N THR A 13 -5.01 0.23 0.90
CA THR A 13 -5.71 0.97 1.96
C THR A 13 -5.70 2.48 1.69
N MET A 14 -4.57 3.04 1.24
CA MET A 14 -4.47 4.46 0.90
C MET A 14 -5.36 4.83 -0.28
N LEU A 15 -5.38 4.02 -1.34
CA LEU A 15 -6.28 4.20 -2.48
C LEU A 15 -7.75 4.22 -2.04
N TRP A 16 -8.12 3.31 -1.16
CA TRP A 16 -9.48 3.26 -0.63
C TRP A 16 -9.84 4.46 0.26
N ILE A 17 -8.91 4.90 1.12
CA ILE A 17 -9.10 6.10 1.95
C ILE A 17 -9.28 7.35 1.07
N ASP A 18 -8.58 7.42 -0.06
CA ASP A 18 -8.71 8.52 -1.03
C ASP A 18 -9.99 8.47 -1.87
N GLY A 19 -10.84 7.44 -1.66
CA GLY A 19 -12.16 7.30 -2.29
C GLY A 19 -12.17 6.44 -3.55
N ILE A 20 -11.06 5.78 -3.90
CA ILE A 20 -11.01 4.86 -5.03
C ILE A 20 -11.81 3.60 -4.70
N SER A 21 -12.66 3.17 -5.64
CA SER A 21 -13.53 2.02 -5.45
C SER A 21 -12.73 0.74 -5.15
N PRO A 22 -13.10 -0.03 -4.10
CA PRO A 22 -12.50 -1.33 -3.83
C PRO A 22 -12.57 -2.29 -5.02
N LEU A 23 -13.59 -2.17 -5.87
CA LEU A 23 -13.76 -3.04 -7.04
C LEU A 23 -12.65 -2.83 -8.08
N VAL A 24 -12.19 -1.60 -8.27
CA VAL A 24 -11.07 -1.28 -9.17
C VAL A 24 -9.78 -1.89 -8.65
N VAL A 25 -9.58 -1.88 -7.34
CA VAL A 25 -8.39 -2.47 -6.71
C VAL A 25 -8.38 -4.01 -6.85
N LEU A 26 -9.55 -4.66 -6.96
CA LEU A 26 -9.64 -6.11 -7.19
C LEU A 26 -8.98 -6.56 -8.50
N ASP A 27 -8.86 -5.70 -9.49
CA ASP A 27 -8.18 -6.00 -10.76
C ASP A 27 -6.73 -6.44 -10.53
N ALA A 28 -6.08 -5.95 -9.48
CA ALA A 28 -4.74 -6.35 -9.08
C ALA A 28 -4.61 -7.87 -8.79
N TYR A 29 -5.71 -8.56 -8.49
CA TYR A 29 -5.68 -10.02 -8.27
C TYR A 29 -5.31 -10.81 -9.51
N VAL A 30 -5.62 -10.31 -10.71
CA VAL A 30 -5.23 -10.96 -11.96
C VAL A 30 -3.72 -11.10 -12.03
N ALA A 31 -3.00 -10.00 -11.82
CA ALA A 31 -1.55 -10.00 -11.80
C ALA A 31 -0.98 -10.76 -10.58
N ALA A 32 -1.58 -10.58 -9.41
CA ALA A 32 -1.15 -11.23 -8.18
C ALA A 32 -1.26 -12.75 -8.26
N PHE A 33 -2.29 -13.28 -8.92
CA PHE A 33 -2.46 -14.72 -9.13
C PHE A 33 -1.35 -15.29 -10.01
N VAL A 34 -1.04 -14.64 -11.13
CA VAL A 34 0.07 -15.06 -12.01
C VAL A 34 1.40 -15.02 -11.25
N ALA A 35 1.64 -13.93 -10.55
CA ALA A 35 2.86 -13.77 -9.74
C ALA A 35 2.96 -14.84 -8.65
N LEU A 36 1.85 -15.18 -7.98
CA LEU A 36 1.78 -16.26 -6.99
C LEU A 36 2.18 -17.62 -7.57
N LEU A 37 1.70 -17.95 -8.76
CA LEU A 37 2.06 -19.20 -9.43
C LEU A 37 3.56 -19.28 -9.74
N VAL A 38 4.12 -18.18 -10.27
CA VAL A 38 5.56 -18.11 -10.59
C VAL A 38 6.41 -18.21 -9.30
N ILE A 39 6.13 -17.34 -8.32
CA ILE A 39 6.88 -17.35 -7.04
C ILE A 39 6.68 -18.67 -6.33
N GLY A 40 5.45 -19.15 -6.23
CA GLY A 40 5.10 -20.38 -5.52
C GLY A 40 5.87 -21.59 -6.04
N TYR A 41 6.00 -21.71 -7.35
CA TYR A 41 6.78 -22.78 -7.96
C TYR A 41 8.27 -22.73 -7.56
N PHE A 42 8.91 -21.56 -7.73
CA PHE A 42 10.34 -21.43 -7.40
C PHE A 42 10.60 -21.48 -5.91
N ALA A 43 9.77 -20.83 -5.10
CA ALA A 43 9.90 -20.85 -3.62
C ALA A 43 9.70 -22.26 -3.07
N ALA A 44 8.72 -23.01 -3.56
CA ALA A 44 8.50 -24.40 -3.16
C ALA A 44 9.70 -25.29 -3.49
N LYS A 45 10.28 -25.11 -4.70
CA LYS A 45 11.47 -25.84 -5.11
C LYS A 45 12.69 -25.51 -4.25
N GLN A 46 12.90 -24.22 -3.95
CA GLN A 46 14.00 -23.78 -3.07
C GLN A 46 13.80 -24.29 -1.64
N GLN A 47 12.58 -24.19 -1.10
CA GLN A 47 12.27 -24.70 0.24
C GLN A 47 12.48 -26.21 0.32
N HIS A 48 12.05 -26.97 -0.68
CA HIS A 48 12.23 -28.41 -0.71
C HIS A 48 13.72 -28.81 -0.77
N ALA A 49 14.53 -28.05 -1.51
CA ALA A 49 15.98 -28.29 -1.58
C ALA A 49 16.70 -27.95 -0.26
N TYR A 50 16.23 -26.93 0.47
CA TYR A 50 16.81 -26.51 1.74
C TYR A 50 16.34 -27.41 2.91
N SER A 51 15.07 -27.65 3.01
CA SER A 51 14.45 -28.49 4.04
C SER A 51 13.18 -29.12 3.47
N PRO A 52 13.20 -30.42 3.12
CA PRO A 52 12.02 -31.11 2.67
C PRO A 52 10.91 -31.02 3.68
N ILE A 53 9.67 -30.82 3.22
CA ILE A 53 8.51 -30.77 4.09
C ILE A 53 8.31 -32.18 4.69
N ILE A 54 8.66 -32.34 5.95
CA ILE A 54 8.38 -33.55 6.73
C ILE A 54 7.00 -33.35 7.35
N LYS A 55 6.09 -34.32 7.15
CA LYS A 55 4.81 -34.32 7.86
C LYS A 55 5.10 -34.55 9.35
N HIS A 56 5.20 -33.46 10.11
CA HIS A 56 5.13 -33.54 11.55
C HIS A 56 3.68 -33.85 11.96
N ALA A 57 3.50 -34.75 12.92
CA ALA A 57 2.20 -34.97 13.54
C ALA A 57 1.64 -33.64 14.01
N HIS A 58 0.36 -33.40 13.71
CA HIS A 58 -0.32 -32.15 14.01
C HIS A 58 -0.09 -31.77 15.48
N GLN A 59 0.73 -30.74 15.71
CA GLN A 59 0.67 -30.04 16.97
C GLN A 59 -0.69 -29.32 16.98
N HIS A 60 -1.49 -29.59 18.01
CA HIS A 60 -2.76 -28.90 18.22
C HIS A 60 -2.47 -27.41 18.36
N THR A 61 -2.62 -26.67 17.26
CA THR A 61 -2.59 -25.20 17.26
C THR A 61 -3.89 -24.72 17.91
N HIS A 62 -3.79 -24.18 19.12
CA HIS A 62 -4.91 -23.52 19.74
C HIS A 62 -5.20 -22.20 19.02
N VAL A 63 -6.39 -22.08 18.44
CA VAL A 63 -6.87 -20.83 17.84
C VAL A 63 -7.25 -19.88 18.97
N ASP A 64 -6.59 -18.72 19.04
CA ASP A 64 -6.89 -17.67 20.01
C ASP A 64 -8.07 -16.83 19.52
N TRP A 65 -9.29 -17.30 19.80
CA TRP A 65 -10.53 -16.62 19.41
C TRP A 65 -10.64 -15.20 19.96
N GLY A 66 -10.04 -14.93 21.13
CA GLY A 66 -10.01 -13.59 21.70
C GLY A 66 -9.22 -12.60 20.82
N ARG A 67 -8.05 -13.01 20.30
CA ARG A 67 -7.27 -12.20 19.36
C ARG A 67 -8.02 -11.99 18.04
N ILE A 68 -8.62 -13.05 17.51
CA ILE A 68 -9.41 -12.96 16.29
C ILE A 68 -10.55 -11.97 16.46
N PHE A 69 -11.27 -12.02 17.56
CA PHE A 69 -12.36 -11.08 17.87
C PHE A 69 -11.89 -9.64 17.95
N ILE A 70 -10.77 -9.38 18.66
CA ILE A 70 -10.20 -8.03 18.79
C ILE A 70 -9.79 -7.47 17.43
N VAL A 71 -9.04 -8.24 16.63
CA VAL A 71 -8.63 -7.81 15.29
C VAL A 71 -9.84 -7.62 14.37
N GLY A 72 -10.81 -8.53 14.43
CA GLY A 72 -12.06 -8.42 13.68
C GLY A 72 -12.84 -7.14 14.03
N LEU A 73 -12.92 -6.81 15.32
CA LEU A 73 -13.57 -5.59 15.78
C LEU A 73 -12.84 -4.33 15.27
N MET A 74 -11.51 -4.29 15.34
CA MET A 74 -10.72 -3.19 14.79
C MET A 74 -10.96 -3.00 13.30
N LEU A 75 -11.02 -4.10 12.53
CA LEU A 75 -11.32 -4.06 11.10
C LEU A 75 -12.74 -3.54 10.84
N VAL A 76 -13.75 -3.99 11.59
CA VAL A 76 -15.12 -3.51 11.46
C VAL A 76 -15.21 -2.01 11.75
N PHE A 77 -14.53 -1.52 12.78
CA PHE A 77 -14.48 -0.09 13.09
C PHE A 77 -13.78 0.71 11.99
N ALA A 78 -12.63 0.24 11.50
CA ALA A 78 -11.90 0.90 10.42
C ALA A 78 -12.73 0.97 9.13
N VAL A 79 -13.24 -0.19 8.68
CA VAL A 79 -14.02 -0.33 7.44
C VAL A 79 -15.35 0.42 7.56
N GLY A 80 -16.08 0.21 8.66
CA GLY A 80 -17.39 0.85 8.88
C GLY A 80 -17.29 2.37 8.94
N THR A 81 -16.25 2.90 9.60
CA THR A 81 -16.01 4.35 9.66
C THR A 81 -15.62 4.89 8.29
N ASN A 82 -14.71 4.22 7.57
CA ASN A 82 -14.31 4.64 6.23
C ASN A 82 -15.51 4.71 5.29
N VAL A 83 -16.29 3.62 5.19
CA VAL A 83 -17.48 3.57 4.32
C VAL A 83 -18.49 4.65 4.72
N THR A 84 -18.74 4.84 6.02
CA THR A 84 -19.72 5.81 6.49
C THR A 84 -19.29 7.25 6.17
N ILE A 85 -18.02 7.58 6.41
CA ILE A 85 -17.51 8.93 6.15
C ILE A 85 -17.49 9.22 4.66
N ASN A 86 -16.97 8.31 3.82
CA ASN A 86 -16.90 8.54 2.38
C ASN A 86 -18.29 8.60 1.71
N LEU A 87 -19.28 7.85 2.20
CA LEU A 87 -20.61 7.88 1.62
C LEU A 87 -21.49 9.02 2.12
N LYS A 88 -21.39 9.37 3.42
CA LYS A 88 -22.33 10.33 4.04
C LYS A 88 -21.70 11.71 4.28
N PHE A 89 -20.40 11.78 4.49
CA PHE A 89 -19.70 12.99 4.92
C PHE A 89 -18.35 13.19 4.18
N PRO A 90 -18.32 13.15 2.83
CA PRO A 90 -17.08 13.21 2.08
C PRO A 90 -16.27 14.50 2.35
N GLU A 91 -16.95 15.61 2.64
CA GLU A 91 -16.31 16.90 2.95
C GLU A 91 -15.55 16.88 4.29
N LEU A 92 -15.95 16.00 5.22
CA LEU A 92 -15.29 15.88 6.53
C LEU A 92 -14.09 14.94 6.50
N ALA A 93 -14.00 14.08 5.48
CA ALA A 93 -12.96 13.03 5.40
C ALA A 93 -11.54 13.61 5.48
N ASP A 94 -11.32 14.80 4.90
CA ASP A 94 -10.02 15.47 4.84
C ASP A 94 -9.68 16.30 6.08
N HIS A 95 -10.67 16.62 6.92
CA HIS A 95 -10.48 17.52 8.05
C HIS A 95 -10.15 16.82 9.36
N PHE A 96 -10.48 15.53 9.48
CA PHE A 96 -10.32 14.83 10.75
C PHE A 96 -10.01 13.33 10.52
N PRO A 97 -9.07 12.72 11.27
CA PRO A 97 -8.66 11.33 11.11
C PRO A 97 -9.66 10.33 11.74
N PHE A 98 -10.89 10.30 11.24
CA PHE A 98 -11.98 9.48 11.78
C PHE A 98 -11.63 7.99 11.91
N ILE A 99 -10.93 7.43 10.89
CA ILE A 99 -10.55 6.02 10.89
C ILE A 99 -9.56 5.75 12.04
N GLY A 100 -8.57 6.62 12.23
CA GLY A 100 -7.62 6.51 13.32
C GLY A 100 -8.30 6.55 14.69
N VAL A 101 -9.25 7.46 14.88
CA VAL A 101 -10.04 7.58 16.12
C VAL A 101 -10.89 6.33 16.33
N ALA A 102 -11.53 5.80 15.29
CA ALA A 102 -12.34 4.59 15.39
C ALA A 102 -11.52 3.36 15.78
N VAL A 103 -10.31 3.21 15.20
CA VAL A 103 -9.38 2.12 15.56
C VAL A 103 -8.92 2.28 17.02
N TRP A 104 -8.56 3.48 17.45
CA TRP A 104 -8.21 3.75 18.84
C TRP A 104 -9.36 3.45 19.80
N LEU A 105 -10.58 3.81 19.43
CA LEU A 105 -11.78 3.47 20.21
C LEU A 105 -11.93 1.95 20.32
N ALA A 106 -11.75 1.19 19.24
CA ALA A 106 -11.79 -0.26 19.28
C ALA A 106 -10.71 -0.86 20.19
N ILE A 107 -9.48 -0.29 20.17
CA ILE A 107 -8.40 -0.69 21.06
C ILE A 107 -8.81 -0.48 22.52
N ILE A 108 -9.32 0.68 22.87
CA ILE A 108 -9.73 1.03 24.24
C ILE A 108 -10.87 0.13 24.72
N LEU A 109 -11.88 -0.08 23.89
CA LEU A 109 -13.03 -0.94 24.20
C LEU A 109 -12.64 -2.41 24.42
N THR A 110 -11.53 -2.86 23.84
CA THR A 110 -11.05 -4.24 23.97
C THR A 110 -10.08 -4.47 25.12
N ILE A 111 -9.64 -3.42 25.84
CA ILE A 111 -8.78 -3.53 27.05
C ILE A 111 -9.37 -4.48 28.12
N PRO A 112 -10.70 -4.45 28.44
CA PRO A 112 -11.27 -5.36 29.41
C PRO A 112 -11.25 -6.84 28.97
N VAL A 113 -11.27 -7.08 27.64
CA VAL A 113 -11.26 -8.45 27.07
C VAL A 113 -9.87 -9.05 27.15
N ARG A 114 -8.85 -8.25 26.87
CA ARG A 114 -7.45 -8.67 26.94
C ARG A 114 -6.52 -7.47 27.15
N ARG A 115 -5.51 -7.63 27.99
CA ARG A 115 -4.48 -6.62 28.16
C ARG A 115 -3.66 -6.49 26.87
N HIS A 116 -3.52 -5.27 26.37
CA HIS A 116 -2.67 -4.93 25.24
C HIS A 116 -1.22 -4.85 25.68
N ASP A 117 -0.32 -5.15 24.77
CA ASP A 117 1.11 -5.06 24.97
C ASP A 117 1.60 -3.62 24.75
N TRP A 118 1.45 -2.79 25.78
CA TRP A 118 1.83 -1.37 25.73
C TRP A 118 3.34 -1.16 25.68
N GLU A 119 4.14 -2.19 25.93
CA GLU A 119 5.59 -2.12 25.83
C GLU A 119 6.06 -1.91 24.39
N LEU A 120 5.24 -2.29 23.42
CA LEU A 120 5.48 -2.06 21.99
C LEU A 120 5.23 -0.62 21.54
N MET A 121 4.57 0.20 22.35
CA MET A 121 4.16 1.56 21.98
C MET A 121 5.34 2.46 21.55
N PRO A 122 6.47 2.53 22.30
CA PRO A 122 7.59 3.38 21.92
C PRO A 122 8.19 3.02 20.55
N GLU A 123 8.25 1.73 20.24
CA GLU A 123 8.75 1.25 18.94
C GLU A 123 7.76 1.57 17.81
N THR A 124 6.48 1.36 18.05
CA THR A 124 5.40 1.70 17.11
C THR A 124 5.38 3.19 16.81
N ILE A 125 5.55 4.07 17.81
CA ILE A 125 5.61 5.52 17.61
C ILE A 125 6.81 5.91 16.74
N LYS A 126 7.99 5.34 16.99
CA LYS A 126 9.18 5.60 16.14
C LYS A 126 8.94 5.20 14.69
N GLY A 127 8.35 4.01 14.47
CA GLY A 127 7.97 3.56 13.14
C GLY A 127 6.95 4.48 12.46
N SER A 128 5.94 4.93 13.21
CA SER A 128 4.92 5.86 12.71
C SER A 128 5.51 7.22 12.33
N ILE A 129 6.41 7.79 13.16
CA ILE A 129 7.11 9.05 12.85
C ILE A 129 7.94 8.90 11.59
N PHE A 130 8.66 7.77 11.44
CA PHE A 130 9.44 7.50 10.23
C PHE A 130 8.56 7.46 8.98
N LEU A 131 7.44 6.71 9.00
CA LEU A 131 6.51 6.62 7.89
C LEU A 131 5.88 7.98 7.55
N LEU A 132 5.44 8.75 8.55
CA LEU A 132 4.90 10.09 8.34
C LEU A 132 5.94 11.04 7.73
N SER A 133 7.21 10.93 8.13
CA SER A 133 8.30 11.70 7.54
C SER A 133 8.50 11.37 6.06
N LEU A 134 8.40 10.09 5.68
CA LEU A 134 8.48 9.67 4.27
C LEU A 134 7.30 10.22 3.45
N VAL A 135 6.08 10.16 3.98
CA VAL A 135 4.90 10.73 3.33
C VAL A 135 5.04 12.25 3.17
N LEU A 136 5.56 12.93 4.20
CA LEU A 136 5.83 14.37 4.14
C LEU A 136 6.85 14.68 3.05
N CYS A 137 7.97 13.95 2.98
CA CYS A 137 8.96 14.13 1.91
C CYS A 137 8.33 13.91 0.52
N ALA A 138 7.53 12.87 0.34
CA ALA A 138 6.81 12.62 -0.91
C ALA A 138 5.83 13.75 -1.25
N SER A 139 5.16 14.33 -0.24
CA SER A 139 4.24 15.43 -0.44
C SER A 139 4.91 16.74 -0.89
N MET A 140 6.20 16.88 -0.65
CA MET A 140 6.99 18.04 -1.09
C MET A 140 7.56 17.88 -2.50
N MET A 141 7.45 16.69 -3.12
CA MET A 141 7.96 16.49 -4.48
C MET A 141 7.08 17.21 -5.50
N PRO A 142 7.68 17.89 -6.50
CA PRO A 142 6.94 18.56 -7.57
C PRO A 142 6.36 17.52 -8.53
N VAL A 143 5.06 17.22 -8.41
CA VAL A 143 4.37 16.20 -9.22
C VAL A 143 4.33 16.57 -10.70
N GLU A 144 4.42 17.85 -11.03
CA GLU A 144 4.41 18.40 -12.40
C GLU A 144 5.68 18.01 -13.20
N GLN A 145 6.75 17.64 -12.51
CA GLN A 145 8.01 17.19 -13.12
C GLN A 145 8.06 15.67 -13.32
N LEU A 146 7.08 14.93 -12.83
CA LEU A 146 7.02 13.49 -12.99
C LEU A 146 6.59 13.12 -14.41
N PRO A 147 7.06 11.97 -14.95
CA PRO A 147 6.53 11.44 -16.19
C PRO A 147 5.01 11.27 -16.10
N ALA A 148 4.32 11.58 -17.21
CA ALA A 148 2.87 11.41 -17.28
C ALA A 148 2.45 9.98 -16.86
N ALA A 149 1.30 9.87 -16.19
CA ALA A 149 0.72 8.60 -15.80
C ALA A 149 0.49 7.72 -17.04
N SER A 150 1.08 6.55 -17.01
CA SER A 150 1.02 5.55 -18.09
C SER A 150 1.32 4.17 -17.52
N TRP A 151 1.02 3.12 -18.28
CA TRP A 151 1.38 1.77 -17.88
C TRP A 151 2.90 1.60 -17.71
N VAL A 152 3.72 2.32 -18.49
CA VAL A 152 5.19 2.30 -18.37
C VAL A 152 5.64 2.94 -17.07
N SER A 153 5.10 4.13 -16.73
CA SER A 153 5.43 4.78 -15.46
C SER A 153 4.91 3.98 -14.26
N ALA A 154 3.76 3.31 -14.36
CA ALA A 154 3.26 2.40 -13.33
C ALA A 154 4.20 1.20 -13.12
N LEU A 155 4.66 0.57 -14.21
CA LEU A 155 5.64 -0.51 -14.15
C LEU A 155 6.96 -0.04 -13.51
N ALA A 156 7.44 1.14 -13.88
CA ALA A 156 8.65 1.73 -13.31
C ALA A 156 8.49 2.02 -11.80
N LEU A 157 7.33 2.56 -11.38
CA LEU A 157 7.03 2.82 -9.97
C LEU A 157 7.12 1.54 -9.11
N GLY A 158 6.75 0.38 -9.64
CA GLY A 158 6.92 -0.88 -8.93
C GLY A 158 8.39 -1.24 -8.69
N PHE A 159 9.28 -1.03 -9.66
CA PHE A 159 10.71 -1.20 -9.45
C PHE A 159 11.29 -0.16 -8.49
N ILE A 160 10.80 1.07 -8.54
CA ILE A 160 11.18 2.12 -7.58
C ILE A 160 10.70 1.73 -6.17
N SER A 161 9.51 1.13 -6.04
CA SER A 161 8.97 0.63 -4.78
C SER A 161 9.83 -0.49 -4.16
N ALA A 162 10.64 -1.18 -4.92
CA ALA A 162 11.61 -2.14 -4.38
C ALA A 162 12.67 -1.47 -3.49
N VAL A 163 12.98 -0.20 -3.76
CA VAL A 163 14.02 0.57 -3.07
C VAL A 163 13.42 1.59 -2.10
N PHE A 164 12.28 2.16 -2.47
CA PHE A 164 11.54 3.10 -1.65
C PHE A 164 10.27 2.42 -1.12
N ASP A 165 9.88 2.77 0.10
CA ASP A 165 8.62 2.28 0.68
C ASP A 165 7.43 2.61 -0.24
N ASN A 166 6.45 1.70 -0.30
CA ASN A 166 5.27 1.84 -1.14
C ASN A 166 4.35 3.01 -0.72
N ILE A 167 4.39 3.42 0.55
CA ILE A 167 3.53 4.50 1.08
C ILE A 167 3.80 5.84 0.40
N PRO A 168 5.05 6.38 0.38
CA PRO A 168 5.33 7.65 -0.29
C PRO A 168 5.07 7.62 -1.79
N LEU A 169 5.31 6.49 -2.46
CA LEU A 169 5.04 6.36 -3.89
C LEU A 169 3.55 6.35 -4.21
N THR A 170 2.75 5.69 -3.36
CA THR A 170 1.29 5.73 -3.48
C THR A 170 0.75 7.15 -3.25
N ALA A 171 1.24 7.85 -2.23
CA ALA A 171 0.86 9.24 -1.96
C ALA A 171 1.21 10.16 -3.16
N LEU A 172 2.37 9.94 -3.77
CA LEU A 172 2.82 10.68 -4.94
C LEU A 172 1.91 10.42 -6.15
N ALA A 173 1.59 9.16 -6.42
CA ALA A 173 0.70 8.77 -7.51
C ALA A 173 -0.73 9.31 -7.34
N LEU A 174 -1.25 9.31 -6.11
CA LEU A 174 -2.56 9.90 -5.78
C LEU A 174 -2.58 11.41 -6.04
N ARG A 175 -1.50 12.11 -5.72
CA ARG A 175 -1.37 13.55 -6.02
C ARG A 175 -1.27 13.83 -7.51
N GLN A 176 -0.57 12.98 -8.26
CA GLN A 176 -0.42 13.14 -9.70
C GLN A 176 -1.73 12.83 -10.44
N GLY A 177 -2.44 11.78 -10.03
CA GLY A 177 -3.65 11.30 -10.69
C GLY A 177 -3.40 10.64 -12.05
N GLY A 178 -4.48 10.18 -12.69
CA GLY A 178 -4.43 9.67 -14.07
C GLY A 178 -3.85 8.27 -14.23
N TYR A 179 -3.68 7.54 -13.14
CA TYR A 179 -3.28 6.13 -13.19
C TYR A 179 -4.49 5.20 -13.31
N ASP A 180 -4.24 4.03 -13.84
CA ASP A 180 -5.10 2.87 -13.59
C ASP A 180 -4.81 2.36 -12.18
N TRP A 181 -5.77 2.54 -11.29
CA TRP A 181 -5.56 2.29 -9.86
C TRP A 181 -5.40 0.81 -9.51
N GLY A 182 -6.02 -0.09 -10.28
CA GLY A 182 -5.81 -1.53 -10.15
C GLY A 182 -4.37 -1.92 -10.53
N VAL A 183 -3.89 -1.38 -11.64
CA VAL A 183 -2.51 -1.59 -12.11
C VAL A 183 -1.51 -0.99 -11.13
N LEU A 184 -1.77 0.23 -10.64
CA LEU A 184 -0.90 0.88 -9.66
C LEU A 184 -0.85 0.12 -8.33
N ALA A 185 -2.00 -0.34 -7.85
CA ALA A 185 -2.08 -1.14 -6.62
C ALA A 185 -1.21 -2.39 -6.69
N TYR A 186 -1.26 -3.10 -7.83
CA TYR A 186 -0.37 -4.22 -8.06
C TYR A 186 1.10 -3.78 -8.15
N ALA A 187 1.39 -2.79 -8.98
CA ALA A 187 2.77 -2.38 -9.26
C ALA A 187 3.49 -1.92 -7.99
N VAL A 188 2.94 -0.97 -7.28
CA VAL A 188 3.58 -0.38 -6.08
C VAL A 188 3.49 -1.34 -4.89
N GLY A 189 2.35 -1.98 -4.66
CA GLY A 189 2.17 -2.92 -3.56
C GLY A 189 3.03 -4.17 -3.69
N PHE A 190 3.17 -4.74 -4.90
CA PHE A 190 4.05 -5.87 -5.13
C PHE A 190 5.52 -5.46 -5.13
N GLY A 191 5.84 -4.30 -5.73
CA GLY A 191 7.21 -3.82 -5.90
C GLY A 191 8.01 -3.79 -4.60
N GLY A 192 7.40 -3.33 -3.52
CA GLY A 192 8.00 -3.32 -2.18
C GLY A 192 8.42 -4.68 -1.64
N SER A 193 7.96 -5.79 -2.22
CA SER A 193 8.39 -7.13 -1.80
C SER A 193 9.64 -7.64 -2.52
N MET A 194 10.18 -6.91 -3.49
CA MET A 194 11.39 -7.33 -4.23
C MET A 194 12.67 -7.24 -3.41
N LEU A 195 12.73 -6.31 -2.44
CA LEU A 195 13.85 -6.17 -1.49
C LEU A 195 13.31 -6.09 -0.06
N TRP A 196 14.13 -6.51 0.92
CA TRP A 196 13.71 -6.57 2.32
C TRP A 196 13.33 -5.21 2.93
N PHE A 197 13.92 -4.13 2.44
CA PHE A 197 13.66 -2.76 2.93
C PHE A 197 12.63 -2.00 2.11
N GLY A 198 12.13 -2.57 1.02
CA GLY A 198 11.10 -1.96 0.17
C GLY A 198 9.69 -1.96 0.76
N SER A 199 9.49 -2.62 1.90
CA SER A 199 8.22 -2.63 2.61
C SER A 199 8.40 -2.81 4.11
N SER A 200 7.45 -2.30 4.89
CA SER A 200 7.42 -2.47 6.35
C SER A 200 7.39 -3.95 6.77
N ALA A 201 6.73 -4.81 6.01
CA ALA A 201 6.70 -6.25 6.25
C ALA A 201 8.09 -6.89 6.04
N GLY A 202 8.82 -6.51 5.00
CA GLY A 202 10.20 -6.96 4.76
C GLY A 202 11.15 -6.52 5.87
N VAL A 203 11.02 -5.29 6.34
CA VAL A 203 11.79 -4.77 7.48
C VAL A 203 11.50 -5.54 8.75
N ALA A 204 10.22 -5.81 9.05
CA ALA A 204 9.83 -6.60 10.21
C ALA A 204 10.41 -8.03 10.16
N LEU A 205 10.33 -8.69 8.99
CA LEU A 205 10.89 -10.03 8.79
C LEU A 205 12.42 -10.03 9.00
N SER A 206 13.13 -9.04 8.45
CA SER A 206 14.59 -8.94 8.58
C SER A 206 15.04 -8.58 9.99
N ASN A 207 14.19 -7.95 10.79
CA ASN A 207 14.47 -7.74 12.21
C ASN A 207 14.33 -9.04 13.03
N MET A 208 13.42 -9.93 12.64
CA MET A 208 13.29 -11.25 13.26
C MET A 208 14.42 -12.22 12.82
N TYR A 209 14.89 -12.06 11.58
CA TYR A 209 15.93 -12.90 10.97
C TYR A 209 17.03 -12.01 10.39
N PRO A 210 18.07 -11.67 11.20
CA PRO A 210 19.13 -10.74 10.77
C PRO A 210 19.87 -11.18 9.50
N GLU A 211 19.91 -12.46 9.21
CA GLU A 211 20.51 -13.04 8.00
C GLU A 211 19.78 -12.56 6.73
N ALA A 212 18.51 -12.19 6.85
CA ALA A 212 17.69 -11.67 5.76
C ALA A 212 18.03 -10.22 5.37
N LYS A 213 18.91 -9.51 6.11
CA LYS A 213 19.28 -8.10 5.82
C LYS A 213 20.22 -7.92 4.63
N SER A 214 20.63 -8.98 3.95
CA SER A 214 21.52 -8.87 2.80
C SER A 214 20.74 -8.66 1.50
N ALA A 215 20.76 -7.45 0.92
CA ALA A 215 20.15 -7.16 -0.37
C ALA A 215 20.70 -8.06 -1.50
N VAL A 216 21.99 -8.38 -1.47
CA VAL A 216 22.62 -9.28 -2.45
C VAL A 216 22.03 -10.70 -2.37
N GLN A 217 21.81 -11.21 -1.16
CA GLN A 217 21.17 -12.52 -0.95
C GLN A 217 19.71 -12.50 -1.44
N TRP A 218 18.99 -11.41 -1.18
CA TRP A 218 17.61 -11.24 -1.67
C TRP A 218 17.55 -11.29 -3.19
N VAL A 219 18.39 -10.54 -3.89
CA VAL A 219 18.45 -10.54 -5.36
C VAL A 219 18.86 -11.92 -5.89
N LYS A 220 19.90 -12.51 -5.31
CA LYS A 220 20.44 -13.81 -5.77
C LYS A 220 19.44 -14.94 -5.60
N ASN A 221 18.80 -15.03 -4.45
CA ASN A 221 17.87 -16.12 -4.14
C ASN A 221 16.43 -15.78 -4.58
N GLY A 222 16.07 -14.49 -4.63
CA GLY A 222 14.75 -13.98 -4.98
C GLY A 222 14.61 -13.46 -6.41
N TRP A 223 15.52 -13.79 -7.33
CA TRP A 223 15.49 -13.34 -8.73
C TRP A 223 14.14 -13.60 -9.43
N HIS A 224 13.44 -14.65 -9.02
CA HIS A 224 12.13 -15.01 -9.53
C HIS A 224 11.02 -14.01 -9.11
N VAL A 225 11.25 -13.19 -8.08
CA VAL A 225 10.27 -12.21 -7.62
C VAL A 225 10.08 -11.07 -8.64
N PRO A 226 11.15 -10.35 -9.09
CA PRO A 226 10.98 -9.36 -10.16
C PRO A 226 10.50 -9.97 -11.49
N VAL A 227 10.87 -11.21 -11.81
CA VAL A 227 10.33 -11.92 -13.00
C VAL A 227 8.83 -12.14 -12.86
N ALA A 228 8.37 -12.59 -11.69
CA ALA A 228 6.95 -12.77 -11.40
C ALA A 228 6.17 -11.44 -11.42
N TYR A 229 6.79 -10.37 -10.94
CA TYR A 229 6.24 -9.02 -11.03
C TYR A 229 5.94 -8.62 -12.47
N VAL A 230 6.96 -8.70 -13.35
CA VAL A 230 6.80 -8.34 -14.77
C VAL A 230 5.80 -9.26 -15.46
N ALA A 231 5.86 -10.58 -15.21
CA ALA A 231 4.93 -11.54 -15.80
C ALA A 231 3.48 -11.24 -15.40
N GLY A 232 3.21 -11.03 -14.12
CA GLY A 232 1.90 -10.66 -13.61
C GLY A 232 1.40 -9.32 -14.19
N PHE A 233 2.27 -8.31 -14.22
CA PHE A 233 1.97 -7.02 -14.82
C PHE A 233 1.58 -7.14 -16.29
N MET A 234 2.37 -7.85 -17.10
CA MET A 234 2.11 -8.02 -18.53
C MET A 234 0.83 -8.81 -18.80
N VAL A 235 0.54 -9.85 -18.00
CA VAL A 235 -0.72 -10.60 -18.12
C VAL A 235 -1.91 -9.70 -17.76
N MET A 236 -1.81 -8.91 -16.69
CA MET A 236 -2.86 -7.97 -16.32
C MET A 236 -3.12 -6.96 -17.45
N MET A 237 -2.06 -6.39 -18.03
CA MET A 237 -2.16 -5.48 -19.17
C MET A 237 -2.77 -6.15 -20.41
N ALA A 238 -2.47 -7.43 -20.66
CA ALA A 238 -3.01 -8.16 -21.79
C ALA A 238 -4.50 -8.53 -21.60
N VAL A 239 -4.92 -8.81 -20.37
CA VAL A 239 -6.29 -9.27 -20.06
C VAL A 239 -7.23 -8.09 -19.81
N LEU A 240 -6.80 -7.13 -19.02
CA LEU A 240 -7.63 -5.99 -18.61
C LEU A 240 -7.37 -4.73 -19.44
N GLY A 241 -6.14 -4.54 -19.93
CA GLY A 241 -5.74 -3.29 -20.59
C GLY A 241 -5.32 -2.20 -19.60
N TRP A 242 -5.27 -0.96 -20.11
CA TRP A 242 -4.96 0.24 -19.31
C TRP A 242 -6.18 1.16 -19.29
N HIS A 243 -6.75 1.39 -18.12
CA HIS A 243 -7.95 2.19 -17.90
C HIS A 243 -7.66 3.31 -16.88
N PRO A 244 -7.04 4.42 -17.30
CA PRO A 244 -6.70 5.51 -16.40
C PRO A 244 -7.96 6.19 -15.87
N ASP A 245 -7.98 6.41 -14.55
CA ASP A 245 -9.04 7.15 -13.87
C ASP A 245 -8.43 8.41 -13.23
N PRO A 246 -8.97 9.60 -13.48
CA PRO A 246 -8.45 10.84 -12.90
C PRO A 246 -8.53 10.89 -11.37
N GLY A 247 -9.16 9.88 -10.72
CA GLY A 247 -9.38 9.85 -9.28
C GLY A 247 -10.56 10.74 -8.85
N HIS A 248 -11.08 10.48 -7.66
CA HIS A 248 -12.29 11.15 -7.16
C HIS A 248 -12.01 12.53 -6.56
N LYS A 249 -10.78 12.83 -6.17
CA LYS A 249 -10.39 14.17 -5.74
C LYS A 249 -9.95 14.98 -6.96
N LYS A 250 -10.85 15.83 -7.48
CA LYS A 250 -10.44 16.96 -8.27
C LYS A 250 -9.44 17.75 -7.43
N VAL A 251 -8.15 17.71 -7.82
CA VAL A 251 -7.21 18.72 -7.37
C VAL A 251 -7.89 20.05 -7.67
N ALA A 252 -8.24 20.83 -6.65
CA ALA A 252 -8.76 22.15 -6.84
C ALA A 252 -7.73 22.86 -7.72
N ALA A 253 -8.12 23.19 -8.95
CA ALA A 253 -7.27 23.97 -9.83
C ALA A 253 -6.76 25.16 -9.00
N PRO A 254 -5.46 25.48 -9.03
CA PRO A 254 -4.95 26.62 -8.30
C PRO A 254 -5.85 27.80 -8.68
N ALA A 255 -6.45 28.43 -7.66
CA ALA A 255 -7.32 29.57 -7.86
C ALA A 255 -6.58 30.50 -8.83
N HIS A 256 -7.17 30.74 -10.01
CA HIS A 256 -6.66 31.77 -10.91
C HIS A 256 -6.54 33.02 -10.05
N VAL A 257 -5.32 33.40 -9.74
CA VAL A 257 -5.04 34.72 -9.20
C VAL A 257 -5.41 35.64 -10.35
N ASP A 258 -6.61 36.20 -10.28
CA ASP A 258 -7.02 37.26 -11.16
C ASP A 258 -5.96 38.36 -11.06
N MET A 259 -5.05 38.39 -12.02
CA MET A 259 -4.15 39.52 -12.16
C MET A 259 -5.02 40.74 -12.37
N PRO A 260 -4.91 41.77 -11.53
CA PRO A 260 -5.65 42.99 -11.76
C PRO A 260 -5.34 43.50 -13.16
N ALA A 261 -6.41 43.86 -13.90
CA ALA A 261 -6.30 44.39 -15.26
C ALA A 261 -5.28 45.54 -15.29
N PRO A 262 -4.43 45.61 -16.33
CA PRO A 262 -3.46 46.70 -16.44
C PRO A 262 -4.19 48.05 -16.42
N VAL A 263 -3.76 48.92 -15.52
CA VAL A 263 -4.28 50.30 -15.40
C VAL A 263 -4.04 51.00 -16.71
N PRO A 264 -5.09 51.60 -17.35
CA PRO A 264 -4.92 52.33 -18.60
C PRO A 264 -4.00 53.55 -18.36
N ALA A 265 -2.99 53.69 -19.24
CA ALA A 265 -2.08 54.80 -19.22
C ALA A 265 -2.86 56.12 -19.37
N SER A 266 -2.66 57.09 -18.48
CA SER A 266 -3.19 58.43 -18.58
C SER A 266 -2.60 59.17 -19.80
N PRO A 267 -3.42 59.80 -20.64
CA PRO A 267 -2.90 60.61 -21.76
C PRO A 267 -2.16 61.84 -21.22
N GLN A 268 -0.99 62.11 -21.78
CA GLN A 268 -0.26 63.36 -21.65
C GLN A 268 -0.81 64.42 -22.60
#